data_4edac563fd9c0a9bdd53dda76ce72af7
#
_entry.id   4edac563fd9c0a9bdd53dda76ce72af7
#
_cell.length_a   1.000
_cell.length_b   1.000
_cell.length_c   1.000
_cell.angle_alpha   90.00
_cell.angle_beta   90.00
_cell.angle_gamma   90.00
#
_symmetry.space_group_name_H-M   'P 1'
#
loop_
_entity.id
_entity.type
_entity.pdbx_description
1 polymer ?
#
loop_
_entity_poly.entity_id
_entity_poly.type
_entity_poly.pdbx_seq_one_letter_code
_entity_poly.pdbx_strand_id
1 'polypeptide(L)'
;MRREDPVDTGGTRPEHPLFEIQGVTVRFGGLTALSDVSLTARPREIHGVIGPNGAGKTTLFNVCCGFVRPTAGEIRVRGETVPHPRPHQLASLGVARTLQGLGLFRGLSVLENVMVGADRFRRTGFAPALLGLRRSVSDERALRARAEAVLRDLDIHTYATALPDSLPYPVRKRVALARALASEPELLLLDEPASGLGHDDMGELGELVRALSDRMAIVLVDHHMDLVMSVCDRITVLDFGRVIASGTPDEIAEDPAVVTAYLGEEAHV
;
A
#
# COMPACT_ATOMS: atom_id res chain seq x y z
N MET A 1 -51.71 6.08 -27.42
CA MET A 1 -50.73 4.99 -27.47
C MET A 1 -49.35 5.64 -27.30
N ARG A 2 -48.90 5.81 -26.06
CA ARG A 2 -47.61 6.39 -25.73
C ARG A 2 -46.58 5.24 -25.71
N ARG A 3 -45.51 5.38 -26.49
CA ARG A 3 -44.36 4.45 -26.44
C ARG A 3 -43.59 4.75 -25.17
N GLU A 4 -43.43 3.76 -24.31
CA GLU A 4 -42.52 3.78 -23.17
C GLU A 4 -41.12 3.59 -23.74
N ASP A 5 -40.23 4.54 -23.45
CA ASP A 5 -38.79 4.44 -23.70
C ASP A 5 -38.18 3.43 -22.70
N PRO A 6 -37.23 2.59 -23.12
CA PRO A 6 -36.61 1.62 -22.22
C PRO A 6 -35.73 2.35 -21.19
N VAL A 7 -35.98 2.01 -19.92
CA VAL A 7 -35.16 2.42 -18.77
C VAL A 7 -33.73 1.95 -19.02
N ASP A 8 -32.82 2.92 -19.11
CA ASP A 8 -31.37 2.73 -19.14
C ASP A 8 -30.94 2.08 -17.80
N THR A 9 -30.72 0.77 -17.81
CA THR A 9 -30.10 0.03 -16.71
C THR A 9 -28.64 0.45 -16.70
N GLY A 10 -28.29 1.39 -15.80
CA GLY A 10 -26.95 1.91 -15.60
C GLY A 10 -25.92 0.79 -15.42
N GLY A 11 -25.32 0.38 -16.52
CA GLY A 11 -24.13 -0.45 -16.53
C GLY A 11 -23.00 0.36 -15.91
N THR A 12 -22.56 -0.06 -14.74
CA THR A 12 -21.32 0.43 -14.14
C THR A 12 -20.21 0.31 -15.18
N ARG A 13 -19.71 1.45 -15.67
CA ARG A 13 -18.49 1.49 -16.47
C ARG A 13 -17.42 0.72 -15.71
N PRO A 14 -16.69 -0.22 -16.34
CA PRO A 14 -15.58 -0.87 -15.66
C PRO A 14 -14.64 0.25 -15.21
N GLU A 15 -14.48 0.41 -13.89
CA GLU A 15 -13.54 1.38 -13.34
C GLU A 15 -12.16 1.00 -13.85
N HIS A 16 -11.52 1.91 -14.58
CA HIS A 16 -10.17 1.67 -15.09
C HIS A 16 -9.23 1.39 -13.93
N PRO A 17 -8.26 0.48 -14.11
CA PRO A 17 -7.25 0.21 -13.10
C PRO A 17 -6.57 1.49 -12.65
N LEU A 18 -6.38 1.62 -11.33
CA LEU A 18 -5.69 2.77 -10.76
C LEU A 18 -4.18 2.67 -10.95
N PHE A 19 -3.66 1.44 -10.80
CA PHE A 19 -2.24 1.15 -10.92
C PHE A 19 -2.06 -0.23 -11.56
N GLU A 20 -1.15 -0.33 -12.52
CA GLU A 20 -0.84 -1.58 -13.21
C GLU A 20 0.66 -1.72 -13.40
N ILE A 21 1.13 -2.93 -13.25
CA ILE A 21 2.40 -3.38 -13.79
C ILE A 21 2.13 -4.45 -14.84
N GLN A 22 2.77 -4.36 -16.00
CA GLN A 22 2.53 -5.24 -17.14
C GLN A 22 3.84 -5.81 -17.63
N GLY A 23 3.99 -7.15 -17.58
CA GLY A 23 5.14 -7.88 -18.09
C GLY A 23 6.47 -7.51 -17.44
N VAL A 24 6.45 -7.10 -16.15
CA VAL A 24 7.64 -6.58 -15.48
C VAL A 24 8.66 -7.69 -15.24
N THR A 25 9.88 -7.44 -15.73
CA THR A 25 11.05 -8.29 -15.50
C THR A 25 12.13 -7.48 -14.78
N VAL A 26 12.73 -8.08 -13.75
CA VAL A 26 13.84 -7.49 -12.99
C VAL A 26 15.01 -8.47 -12.94
N ARG A 27 16.20 -7.98 -13.28
CA ARG A 27 17.45 -8.76 -13.22
C ARG A 27 18.50 -8.03 -12.38
N PHE A 28 19.15 -8.77 -11.49
CA PHE A 28 20.31 -8.32 -10.72
C PHE A 28 21.53 -9.17 -11.13
N GLY A 29 22.38 -8.66 -12.01
CA GLY A 29 23.46 -9.45 -12.59
C GLY A 29 22.92 -10.67 -13.33
N GLY A 30 23.32 -11.87 -12.90
CA GLY A 30 22.85 -13.17 -13.45
C GLY A 30 21.52 -13.65 -12.88
N LEU A 31 21.00 -13.05 -11.81
CA LEU A 31 19.77 -13.48 -11.14
C LEU A 31 18.56 -12.74 -11.73
N THR A 32 17.54 -13.49 -12.16
CA THR A 32 16.23 -12.93 -12.51
C THR A 32 15.33 -12.98 -11.26
N ALA A 33 15.05 -11.80 -10.68
CA ALA A 33 14.24 -11.68 -9.47
C ALA A 33 12.74 -11.57 -9.77
N LEU A 34 12.36 -11.04 -10.94
CA LEU A 34 11.00 -11.06 -11.49
C LEU A 34 11.06 -11.38 -12.98
N SER A 35 10.14 -12.18 -13.47
CA SER A 35 10.06 -12.62 -14.86
C SER A 35 8.62 -12.53 -15.35
N ASP A 36 8.34 -11.53 -16.19
CA ASP A 36 7.04 -11.32 -16.84
C ASP A 36 5.85 -11.20 -15.84
N VAL A 37 6.06 -10.45 -14.75
CA VAL A 37 5.06 -10.28 -13.71
C VAL A 37 4.10 -9.15 -14.07
N SER A 38 2.80 -9.44 -13.97
CA SER A 38 1.73 -8.46 -14.13
C SER A 38 0.85 -8.44 -12.89
N LEU A 39 0.41 -7.24 -12.47
CA LEU A 39 -0.49 -7.02 -11.35
C LEU A 39 -1.32 -5.76 -11.62
N THR A 40 -2.57 -5.80 -11.21
CA THR A 40 -3.52 -4.70 -11.39
C THR A 40 -4.16 -4.36 -10.05
N ALA A 41 -4.09 -3.10 -9.63
CA ALA A 41 -4.81 -2.58 -8.48
C ALA A 41 -6.02 -1.75 -8.95
N ARG A 42 -7.22 -2.14 -8.52
CA ARG A 42 -8.47 -1.43 -8.85
C ARG A 42 -8.94 -0.58 -7.66
N PRO A 43 -9.67 0.51 -7.93
CA PRO A 43 -10.29 1.29 -6.86
C PRO A 43 -11.12 0.39 -5.93
N ARG A 44 -10.99 0.60 -4.63
CA ARG A 44 -11.76 -0.13 -3.60
C ARG A 44 -11.59 -1.65 -3.64
N GLU A 45 -10.44 -2.13 -4.07
CA GLU A 45 -10.04 -3.53 -4.09
C GLU A 45 -8.82 -3.73 -3.17
N ILE A 46 -8.81 -4.81 -2.40
CA ILE A 46 -7.65 -5.27 -1.65
C ILE A 46 -7.02 -6.42 -2.44
N HIS A 47 -5.84 -6.17 -3.00
CA HIS A 47 -5.09 -7.16 -3.76
C HIS A 47 -3.92 -7.70 -2.93
N GLY A 48 -3.99 -8.95 -2.52
CA GLY A 48 -2.92 -9.66 -1.83
C GLY A 48 -1.82 -10.14 -2.78
N VAL A 49 -0.57 -10.04 -2.36
CA VAL A 49 0.57 -10.67 -3.02
C VAL A 49 1.26 -11.59 -2.03
N ILE A 50 1.21 -12.88 -2.28
CA ILE A 50 1.78 -13.90 -1.41
C ILE A 50 2.82 -14.75 -2.16
N GLY A 51 3.47 -15.65 -1.46
CA GLY A 51 4.44 -16.59 -2.01
C GLY A 51 5.55 -16.91 -1.02
N PRO A 52 6.34 -17.95 -1.26
CA PRO A 52 7.48 -18.37 -0.45
C PRO A 52 8.52 -17.27 -0.24
N ASN A 53 9.45 -17.50 0.68
CA ASN A 53 10.62 -16.63 0.86
C ASN A 53 11.47 -16.63 -0.42
N GLY A 54 11.91 -15.44 -0.85
CA GLY A 54 12.63 -15.33 -2.12
C GLY A 54 11.77 -15.33 -3.39
N ALA A 55 10.44 -15.45 -3.29
CA ALA A 55 9.54 -15.46 -4.46
C ALA A 55 9.51 -14.14 -5.26
N GLY A 56 10.11 -13.05 -4.75
CA GLY A 56 10.18 -11.77 -5.46
C GLY A 56 9.22 -10.69 -4.96
N LYS A 57 8.43 -10.94 -3.91
CA LYS A 57 7.43 -9.99 -3.35
C LYS A 57 8.02 -8.62 -3.05
N THR A 58 9.12 -8.56 -2.29
CA THR A 58 9.81 -7.30 -1.95
C THR A 58 10.35 -6.59 -3.20
N THR A 59 10.85 -7.35 -4.19
CA THR A 59 11.31 -6.77 -5.47
C THR A 59 10.14 -6.14 -6.22
N LEU A 60 8.98 -6.80 -6.26
CA LEU A 60 7.77 -6.29 -6.88
C LEU A 60 7.34 -4.97 -6.23
N PHE A 61 7.26 -4.91 -4.89
CA PHE A 61 6.95 -3.69 -4.16
C PHE A 61 7.95 -2.57 -4.41
N ASN A 62 9.24 -2.91 -4.49
CA ASN A 62 10.28 -1.95 -4.80
C ASN A 62 10.17 -1.41 -6.24
N VAL A 63 9.68 -2.20 -7.19
CA VAL A 63 9.33 -1.74 -8.54
C VAL A 63 8.15 -0.77 -8.49
N CYS A 64 7.06 -1.14 -7.80
CA CYS A 64 5.89 -0.26 -7.65
C CYS A 64 6.26 1.09 -7.01
N CYS A 65 7.24 1.10 -6.11
CA CYS A 65 7.71 2.30 -5.41
C CYS A 65 8.87 3.04 -6.11
N GLY A 66 9.34 2.53 -7.26
CA GLY A 66 10.42 3.14 -8.00
C GLY A 66 11.81 3.02 -7.37
N PHE A 67 11.99 2.15 -6.36
CA PHE A 67 13.31 1.83 -5.80
C PHE A 67 14.10 0.88 -6.70
N VAL A 68 13.40 0.06 -7.48
CA VAL A 68 13.98 -0.86 -8.45
C VAL A 68 13.42 -0.54 -9.84
N ARG A 69 14.32 -0.33 -10.79
CA ARG A 69 13.93 -0.12 -12.19
C ARG A 69 13.78 -1.46 -12.89
N PRO A 70 12.62 -1.76 -13.52
CA PRO A 70 12.47 -2.97 -14.30
C PRO A 70 13.39 -2.95 -15.53
N THR A 71 13.83 -4.13 -15.96
CA THR A 71 14.60 -4.32 -17.19
C THR A 71 13.70 -4.45 -18.42
N ALA A 72 12.45 -4.87 -18.22
CA ALA A 72 11.39 -4.93 -19.23
C ALA A 72 10.02 -4.78 -18.57
N GLY A 73 8.99 -4.54 -19.37
CA GLY A 73 7.64 -4.28 -18.92
C GLY A 73 7.40 -2.79 -18.65
N GLU A 74 6.20 -2.47 -18.22
CA GLU A 74 5.79 -1.08 -17.98
C GLU A 74 4.93 -0.95 -16.72
N ILE A 75 4.91 0.28 -16.18
CA ILE A 75 4.06 0.68 -15.06
C ILE A 75 3.09 1.72 -15.58
N ARG A 76 1.81 1.57 -15.24
CA ARG A 76 0.77 2.55 -15.56
C ARG A 76 0.08 3.03 -14.30
N VAL A 77 -0.22 4.32 -14.27
CA VAL A 77 -1.02 4.96 -13.22
C VAL A 77 -2.17 5.67 -13.89
N ARG A 78 -3.40 5.28 -13.55
CA ARG A 78 -4.64 5.79 -14.20
C ARG A 78 -4.62 5.67 -15.73
N GLY A 79 -4.07 4.56 -16.23
CA GLY A 79 -3.93 4.29 -17.67
C GLY A 79 -2.75 4.98 -18.36
N GLU A 80 -2.07 5.91 -17.70
CA GLU A 80 -0.89 6.59 -18.26
C GLU A 80 0.39 5.83 -17.92
N THR A 81 1.24 5.59 -18.92
CA THR A 81 2.52 4.91 -18.73
C THR A 81 3.48 5.82 -17.94
N VAL A 82 3.97 5.34 -16.83
CA VAL A 82 5.01 5.96 -16.00
C VAL A 82 6.27 5.09 -16.08
N PRO A 83 7.23 5.40 -16.94
CA PRO A 83 8.33 4.49 -17.26
C PRO A 83 9.16 4.06 -16.06
N HIS A 84 9.29 4.92 -15.06
CA HIS A 84 9.96 4.66 -13.79
C HIS A 84 9.53 5.71 -12.76
N PRO A 85 8.49 5.46 -11.98
CA PRO A 85 8.10 6.38 -10.91
C PRO A 85 9.26 6.50 -9.92
N ARG A 86 9.65 7.74 -9.60
CA ARG A 86 10.68 7.94 -8.57
C ARG A 86 10.02 7.98 -7.18
N PRO A 87 10.68 7.51 -6.11
CA PRO A 87 10.08 7.46 -4.77
C PRO A 87 9.46 8.80 -4.31
N HIS A 88 10.10 9.93 -4.60
CA HIS A 88 9.58 11.25 -4.25
C HIS A 88 8.36 11.70 -5.08
N GLN A 89 8.05 11.02 -6.18
CA GLN A 89 6.89 11.31 -7.04
C GLN A 89 5.64 10.51 -6.62
N LEU A 90 5.81 9.45 -5.82
CA LEU A 90 4.70 8.55 -5.45
C LEU A 90 3.53 9.30 -4.84
N ALA A 91 3.80 10.21 -3.90
CA ALA A 91 2.75 11.00 -3.26
C ALA A 91 1.96 11.85 -4.28
N SER A 92 2.61 12.41 -5.31
CA SER A 92 1.93 13.16 -6.40
C SER A 92 1.16 12.23 -7.34
N LEU A 93 1.58 10.98 -7.47
CA LEU A 93 0.88 9.94 -8.21
C LEU A 93 -0.29 9.32 -7.42
N GLY A 94 -0.51 9.76 -6.18
CA GLY A 94 -1.55 9.21 -5.31
C GLY A 94 -1.18 7.85 -4.70
N VAL A 95 0.10 7.48 -4.67
CA VAL A 95 0.59 6.22 -4.11
C VAL A 95 1.30 6.46 -2.79
N ALA A 96 0.93 5.72 -1.74
CA ALA A 96 1.67 5.68 -0.48
C ALA A 96 2.10 4.25 -0.15
N ARG A 97 3.18 4.11 0.62
CA ARG A 97 3.69 2.83 1.11
C ARG A 97 3.99 2.91 2.60
N THR A 98 3.63 1.87 3.33
CA THR A 98 4.20 1.64 4.67
C THR A 98 5.57 0.96 4.54
N LEU A 99 6.52 1.33 5.39
CA LEU A 99 7.85 0.72 5.39
C LEU A 99 7.89 -0.46 6.35
N GLN A 100 8.53 -1.55 5.96
CA GLN A 100 8.70 -2.77 6.75
C GLN A 100 9.29 -2.50 8.16
N GLY A 101 10.13 -1.52 8.34
CA GLY A 101 10.74 -1.13 9.64
C GLY A 101 10.05 0.05 10.34
N LEU A 102 8.75 0.29 10.18
CA LEU A 102 7.98 1.45 10.67
C LEU A 102 8.52 2.81 10.17
N GLY A 103 9.82 2.99 10.10
CA GLY A 103 10.51 4.19 9.61
C GLY A 103 10.10 5.48 10.35
N LEU A 104 9.69 5.40 11.62
CA LEU A 104 9.30 6.56 12.42
C LEU A 104 10.52 7.38 12.83
N PHE A 105 10.37 8.69 12.81
CA PHE A 105 11.40 9.62 13.29
C PHE A 105 11.33 9.69 14.80
N ARG A 106 12.33 9.12 15.50
CA ARG A 106 12.38 9.00 16.95
C ARG A 106 12.40 10.34 17.69
N GLY A 107 12.97 11.37 17.08
CA GLY A 107 13.04 12.73 17.64
C GLY A 107 11.80 13.59 17.39
N LEU A 108 10.79 13.07 16.70
CA LEU A 108 9.54 13.76 16.42
C LEU A 108 8.40 13.08 17.19
N SER A 109 7.43 13.88 17.66
CA SER A 109 6.18 13.37 18.22
C SER A 109 5.37 12.56 17.19
N VAL A 110 4.37 11.83 17.65
CA VAL A 110 3.42 11.11 16.79
C VAL A 110 2.79 12.07 15.77
N LEU A 111 2.30 13.21 16.22
CA LEU A 111 1.69 14.22 15.35
C LEU A 111 2.66 14.71 14.28
N GLU A 112 3.90 15.05 14.66
CA GLU A 112 4.92 15.51 13.70
C GLU A 112 5.32 14.41 12.71
N ASN A 113 5.40 13.15 13.15
CA ASN A 113 5.60 12.01 12.24
C ASN A 113 4.51 11.92 11.19
N VAL A 114 3.25 12.11 11.57
CA VAL A 114 2.10 12.07 10.64
C VAL A 114 2.08 13.30 9.74
N MET A 115 2.44 14.49 10.25
CA MET A 115 2.57 15.71 9.46
C MET A 115 3.59 15.58 8.32
N VAL A 116 4.69 14.83 8.52
CA VAL A 116 5.67 14.54 7.45
C VAL A 116 4.97 13.81 6.28
N GLY A 117 4.02 12.92 6.54
CA GLY A 117 3.24 12.26 5.50
C GLY A 117 2.38 13.19 4.67
N ALA A 118 1.95 14.32 5.23
CA ALA A 118 1.14 15.33 4.55
C ALA A 118 1.97 16.35 3.74
N ASP A 119 3.28 16.21 3.65
CA ASP A 119 4.20 17.21 3.04
C ASP A 119 3.84 17.55 1.57
N ARG A 120 3.21 16.61 0.84
CA ARG A 120 2.73 16.88 -0.54
C ARG A 120 1.76 18.07 -0.63
N PHE A 121 1.11 18.43 0.46
CA PHE A 121 0.16 19.55 0.53
C PHE A 121 0.82 20.87 0.95
N ARG A 122 2.14 20.85 1.24
CA ARG A 122 2.89 22.07 1.56
C ARG A 122 2.92 22.98 0.34
N ARG A 123 2.48 24.21 0.53
CA ARG A 123 2.43 25.25 -0.51
C ARG A 123 3.60 26.22 -0.44
N THR A 124 4.25 26.31 0.73
CA THR A 124 5.37 27.22 0.96
C THR A 124 6.69 26.47 0.82
N GLY A 125 7.60 27.04 -0.02
CA GLY A 125 8.95 26.55 -0.16
C GLY A 125 9.82 26.83 1.08
N PHE A 126 11.07 26.36 1.08
CA PHE A 126 12.01 26.47 2.19
C PHE A 126 12.31 27.92 2.64
N ALA A 127 12.48 28.85 1.67
CA ALA A 127 12.83 30.24 1.98
C ALA A 127 11.74 31.02 2.74
N PRO A 128 10.44 30.96 2.38
CA PRO A 128 9.36 31.54 3.19
C PRO A 128 9.21 30.93 4.57
N ALA A 129 9.50 29.61 4.71
CA ALA A 129 9.46 28.94 6.01
C ALA A 129 10.56 29.45 6.96
N LEU A 130 11.77 29.65 6.42
CA LEU A 130 12.90 30.20 7.19
C LEU A 130 12.67 31.62 7.70
N LEU A 131 11.90 32.42 6.96
CA LEU A 131 11.57 33.80 7.30
C LEU A 131 10.33 33.95 8.19
N GLY A 132 9.69 32.86 8.61
CA GLY A 132 8.53 32.86 9.50
C GLY A 132 7.31 33.62 8.94
N LEU A 133 7.15 33.65 7.61
CA LEU A 133 6.06 34.40 6.97
C LEU A 133 4.68 33.83 7.31
N ARG A 134 3.64 34.65 7.39
CA ARG A 134 2.26 34.25 7.72
C ARG A 134 1.73 33.07 6.88
N ARG A 135 2.20 32.92 5.64
CA ARG A 135 1.86 31.80 4.77
C ARG A 135 2.42 30.46 5.29
N SER A 136 3.63 30.45 5.85
CA SER A 136 4.23 29.26 6.47
C SER A 136 3.40 28.80 7.68
N VAL A 137 2.93 29.73 8.52
CA VAL A 137 2.09 29.41 9.69
C VAL A 137 0.74 28.85 9.27
N SER A 138 0.14 29.37 8.18
CA SER A 138 -1.12 28.85 7.64
C SER A 138 -0.99 27.44 7.10
N ASP A 139 0.11 27.16 6.36
CA ASP A 139 0.40 25.82 5.83
C ASP A 139 0.62 24.80 6.95
N GLU A 140 1.40 25.17 7.96
CA GLU A 140 1.66 24.30 9.12
C GLU A 140 0.37 23.95 9.86
N ARG A 141 -0.53 24.93 10.06
CA ARG A 141 -1.85 24.68 10.66
C ARG A 141 -2.69 23.71 9.82
N ALA A 142 -2.66 23.86 8.49
CA ALA A 142 -3.39 22.98 7.60
C ALA A 142 -2.84 21.55 7.63
N LEU A 143 -1.51 21.38 7.62
CA LEU A 143 -0.86 20.06 7.73
C LEU A 143 -1.15 19.42 9.09
N ARG A 144 -1.10 20.21 10.17
CA ARG A 144 -1.44 19.75 11.52
C ARG A 144 -2.89 19.28 11.61
N ALA A 145 -3.85 20.04 11.10
CA ALA A 145 -5.26 19.67 11.11
C ALA A 145 -5.53 18.35 10.34
N ARG A 146 -4.83 18.12 9.20
CA ARG A 146 -4.89 16.86 8.46
C ARG A 146 -4.33 15.71 9.29
N ALA A 147 -3.15 15.88 9.89
CA ALA A 147 -2.54 14.86 10.73
C ALA A 147 -3.43 14.52 11.94
N GLU A 148 -4.00 15.51 12.61
CA GLU A 148 -4.93 15.30 13.73
C GLU A 148 -6.20 14.57 13.30
N ALA A 149 -6.73 14.83 12.10
CA ALA A 149 -7.88 14.09 11.56
C ALA A 149 -7.54 12.60 11.36
N VAL A 150 -6.40 12.29 10.72
CA VAL A 150 -5.96 10.91 10.52
C VAL A 150 -5.70 10.20 11.85
N LEU A 151 -5.11 10.89 12.84
CA LEU A 151 -4.91 10.31 14.17
C LEU A 151 -6.23 9.96 14.87
N ARG A 152 -7.29 10.75 14.65
CA ARG A 152 -8.64 10.43 15.13
C ARG A 152 -9.25 9.26 14.39
N ASP A 153 -9.14 9.23 13.06
CA ASP A 153 -9.66 8.14 12.22
C ASP A 153 -9.08 6.77 12.62
N LEU A 154 -7.83 6.76 13.12
CA LEU A 154 -7.12 5.54 13.57
C LEU A 154 -7.17 5.32 15.09
N ASP A 155 -7.93 6.13 15.83
CA ASP A 155 -8.07 6.09 17.29
C ASP A 155 -6.75 6.13 18.07
N ILE A 156 -5.79 6.92 17.57
CA ILE A 156 -4.48 7.12 18.22
C ILE A 156 -4.19 8.58 18.55
N HIS A 157 -5.20 9.45 18.51
CA HIS A 157 -5.06 10.88 18.76
C HIS A 157 -4.58 11.20 20.19
N THR A 158 -4.85 10.33 21.16
CA THR A 158 -4.39 10.47 22.54
C THR A 158 -2.87 10.43 22.66
N TYR A 159 -2.18 9.83 21.70
CA TYR A 159 -0.71 9.73 21.63
C TYR A 159 -0.06 10.86 20.84
N ALA A 160 -0.80 11.88 20.38
CA ALA A 160 -0.32 12.92 19.46
C ALA A 160 1.01 13.58 19.88
N THR A 161 1.22 13.80 21.19
CA THR A 161 2.41 14.43 21.74
C THR A 161 3.49 13.46 22.21
N ALA A 162 3.20 12.15 22.19
CA ALA A 162 4.14 11.12 22.63
C ALA A 162 5.26 10.92 21.60
N LEU A 163 6.41 10.44 22.05
CA LEU A 163 7.50 9.99 21.17
C LEU A 163 7.27 8.52 20.77
N PRO A 164 7.63 8.12 19.53
CA PRO A 164 7.41 6.75 19.05
C PRO A 164 7.97 5.66 19.96
N ASP A 165 9.16 5.86 20.53
CA ASP A 165 9.83 4.86 21.36
C ASP A 165 9.12 4.59 22.71
N SER A 166 8.22 5.48 23.14
CA SER A 166 7.42 5.29 24.35
C SER A 166 6.13 4.50 24.12
N LEU A 167 5.81 4.15 22.87
CA LEU A 167 4.55 3.53 22.50
C LEU A 167 4.65 2.01 22.38
N PRO A 168 3.56 1.27 22.68
CA PRO A 168 3.42 -0.12 22.31
C PRO A 168 3.61 -0.35 20.80
N TYR A 169 4.10 -1.53 20.42
CA TYR A 169 4.42 -1.82 19.03
C TYR A 169 3.18 -1.72 18.09
N PRO A 170 1.98 -2.21 18.45
CA PRO A 170 0.79 -2.03 17.61
C PRO A 170 0.45 -0.55 17.36
N VAL A 171 0.57 0.29 18.39
CA VAL A 171 0.34 1.75 18.25
C VAL A 171 1.36 2.37 17.29
N ARG A 172 2.64 1.98 17.38
CA ARG A 172 3.68 2.45 16.44
C ARG A 172 3.35 2.06 14.99
N LYS A 173 2.79 0.87 14.75
CA LYS A 173 2.31 0.46 13.43
C LYS A 173 1.18 1.35 12.94
N ARG A 174 0.20 1.67 13.78
CA ARG A 174 -0.88 2.60 13.45
C ARG A 174 -0.33 4.01 13.14
N VAL A 175 0.72 4.48 13.83
CA VAL A 175 1.38 5.76 13.52
C VAL A 175 2.06 5.72 12.14
N ALA A 176 2.73 4.63 11.78
CA ALA A 176 3.33 4.46 10.46
C ALA A 176 2.26 4.45 9.35
N LEU A 177 1.13 3.79 9.60
CA LEU A 177 -0.04 3.81 8.71
C LEU A 177 -0.65 5.22 8.62
N ALA A 178 -0.83 5.91 9.76
CA ALA A 178 -1.32 7.29 9.80
C ALA A 178 -0.47 8.23 8.94
N ARG A 179 0.85 8.07 9.01
CA ARG A 179 1.78 8.86 8.17
C ARG A 179 1.56 8.59 6.69
N ALA A 180 1.34 7.35 6.27
CA ALA A 180 1.03 7.03 4.88
C ALA A 180 -0.32 7.63 4.45
N LEU A 181 -1.36 7.50 5.28
CA LEU A 181 -2.70 8.02 5.02
C LEU A 181 -2.77 9.55 4.99
N ALA A 182 -1.89 10.25 5.71
CA ALA A 182 -1.84 11.71 5.71
C ALA A 182 -1.53 12.31 4.32
N SER A 183 -0.97 11.50 3.41
CA SER A 183 -0.82 11.88 2.01
C SER A 183 -2.12 11.75 1.19
N GLU A 184 -3.24 11.30 1.77
CA GLU A 184 -4.52 11.04 1.07
C GLU A 184 -4.30 10.19 -0.19
N PRO A 185 -3.76 8.96 -0.07
CA PRO A 185 -3.43 8.15 -1.22
C PRO A 185 -4.69 7.57 -1.89
N GLU A 186 -4.61 7.33 -3.19
CA GLU A 186 -5.58 6.54 -3.94
C GLU A 186 -5.19 5.06 -3.94
N LEU A 187 -3.88 4.77 -3.82
CA LEU A 187 -3.30 3.43 -3.67
C LEU A 187 -2.40 3.38 -2.44
N LEU A 188 -2.69 2.44 -1.55
CA LEU A 188 -1.88 2.14 -0.38
C LEU A 188 -1.17 0.80 -0.55
N LEU A 189 0.16 0.82 -0.47
CA LEU A 189 1.01 -0.38 -0.50
C LEU A 189 1.38 -0.75 0.94
N LEU A 190 0.90 -1.90 1.42
CA LEU A 190 1.15 -2.43 2.76
C LEU A 190 2.19 -3.57 2.69
N ASP A 191 3.34 -3.36 3.30
CA ASP A 191 4.45 -4.30 3.30
C ASP A 191 4.57 -4.97 4.67
N GLU A 192 4.13 -6.21 4.78
CA GLU A 192 4.07 -7.04 5.99
C GLU A 192 3.43 -6.30 7.19
N PRO A 193 2.21 -5.77 7.04
CA PRO A 193 1.59 -4.99 8.10
C PRO A 193 1.29 -5.82 9.36
N ALA A 194 1.07 -7.12 9.26
CA ALA A 194 0.80 -8.00 10.40
C ALA A 194 2.07 -8.46 11.14
N SER A 195 3.26 -8.30 10.54
CA SER A 195 4.51 -8.77 11.16
C SER A 195 4.71 -8.22 12.59
N GLY A 196 4.90 -9.14 13.56
CA GLY A 196 5.11 -8.81 14.97
C GLY A 196 3.86 -8.39 15.74
N LEU A 197 2.65 -8.56 15.18
CA LEU A 197 1.38 -8.38 15.88
C LEU A 197 0.91 -9.70 16.51
N GLY A 198 0.19 -9.60 17.62
CA GLY A 198 -0.56 -10.70 18.20
C GLY A 198 -1.86 -10.98 17.43
N HIS A 199 -2.54 -12.10 17.78
CA HIS A 199 -3.75 -12.52 17.07
C HIS A 199 -4.87 -11.46 17.11
N ASP A 200 -5.10 -10.87 18.28
CA ASP A 200 -6.13 -9.84 18.46
C ASP A 200 -5.81 -8.57 17.65
N ASP A 201 -4.54 -8.11 17.69
CA ASP A 201 -4.07 -6.95 16.92
C ASP A 201 -4.17 -7.20 15.40
N MET A 202 -4.00 -8.45 14.94
CA MET A 202 -4.18 -8.82 13.52
C MET A 202 -5.65 -8.72 13.11
N GLY A 203 -6.59 -9.12 13.96
CA GLY A 203 -8.01 -8.96 13.72
C GLY A 203 -8.39 -7.48 13.54
N GLU A 204 -7.97 -6.63 14.48
CA GLU A 204 -8.18 -5.18 14.39
C GLU A 204 -7.54 -4.56 13.14
N LEU A 205 -6.35 -5.02 12.75
CA LEU A 205 -5.70 -4.61 11.51
C LEU A 205 -6.52 -5.01 10.29
N GLY A 206 -7.07 -6.22 10.27
CA GLY A 206 -7.92 -6.71 9.19
C GLY A 206 -9.17 -5.84 9.00
N GLU A 207 -9.88 -5.53 10.09
CA GLU A 207 -11.04 -4.63 10.06
C GLU A 207 -10.65 -3.23 9.55
N LEU A 208 -9.52 -2.70 10.00
CA LEU A 208 -9.01 -1.42 9.57
C LEU A 208 -8.67 -1.40 8.07
N VAL A 209 -7.99 -2.43 7.55
CA VAL A 209 -7.65 -2.55 6.13
C VAL A 209 -8.92 -2.63 5.28
N ARG A 210 -9.94 -3.38 5.72
CA ARG A 210 -11.24 -3.43 5.06
C ARG A 210 -11.92 -2.05 5.02
N ALA A 211 -11.98 -1.35 6.15
CA ALA A 211 -12.58 0.00 6.21
C ALA A 211 -11.82 1.02 5.32
N LEU A 212 -10.51 0.88 5.18
CA LEU A 212 -9.71 1.74 4.30
C LEU A 212 -9.98 1.45 2.82
N SER A 213 -10.30 0.20 2.45
CA SER A 213 -10.56 -0.16 1.06
C SER A 213 -11.83 0.50 0.48
N ASP A 214 -12.77 0.93 1.31
CA ASP A 214 -13.93 1.72 0.86
C ASP A 214 -13.54 3.05 0.19
N ARG A 215 -12.34 3.54 0.49
CA ARG A 215 -11.86 4.88 0.04
C ARG A 215 -10.69 4.83 -0.93
N MET A 216 -9.94 3.71 -0.98
CA MET A 216 -8.73 3.58 -1.78
C MET A 216 -8.49 2.15 -2.25
N ALA A 217 -7.61 1.97 -3.24
CA ALA A 217 -7.05 0.66 -3.56
C ALA A 217 -5.98 0.27 -2.53
N ILE A 218 -5.86 -1.01 -2.23
CA ILE A 218 -4.82 -1.53 -1.33
C ILE A 218 -4.11 -2.69 -2.02
N VAL A 219 -2.78 -2.66 -2.03
CA VAL A 219 -1.97 -3.83 -2.36
C VAL A 219 -1.21 -4.26 -1.10
N LEU A 220 -1.42 -5.50 -0.69
CA LEU A 220 -0.94 -6.06 0.57
C LEU A 220 0.06 -7.18 0.27
N VAL A 221 1.28 -7.10 0.82
CA VAL A 221 2.19 -8.24 0.93
C VAL A 221 2.22 -8.67 2.39
N ASP A 222 1.85 -9.90 2.67
CA ASP A 222 2.01 -10.50 4.00
C ASP A 222 2.21 -12.02 3.87
N HIS A 223 2.76 -12.63 4.91
CA HIS A 223 2.94 -14.08 5.03
C HIS A 223 1.93 -14.72 6.00
N HIS A 224 1.11 -13.91 6.71
CA HIS A 224 0.03 -14.36 7.59
C HIS A 224 -1.20 -14.69 6.74
N MET A 225 -1.32 -15.97 6.35
CA MET A 225 -2.39 -16.42 5.44
C MET A 225 -3.77 -16.11 5.96
N ASP A 226 -4.01 -16.27 7.28
CA ASP A 226 -5.31 -15.96 7.90
C ASP A 226 -5.77 -14.53 7.63
N LEU A 227 -4.85 -13.55 7.76
CA LEU A 227 -5.13 -12.16 7.43
C LEU A 227 -5.41 -12.01 5.94
N VAL A 228 -4.51 -12.50 5.07
CA VAL A 228 -4.62 -12.35 3.62
C VAL A 228 -5.92 -12.92 3.10
N MET A 229 -6.25 -14.15 3.49
CA MET A 229 -7.48 -14.84 3.07
C MET A 229 -8.75 -14.15 3.58
N SER A 230 -8.69 -13.52 4.76
CA SER A 230 -9.85 -12.82 5.34
C SER A 230 -10.11 -11.43 4.75
N VAL A 231 -9.06 -10.72 4.28
CA VAL A 231 -9.22 -9.31 3.87
C VAL A 231 -9.13 -9.09 2.37
N CYS A 232 -8.43 -9.94 1.61
CA CYS A 232 -8.21 -9.70 0.19
C CYS A 232 -9.43 -10.05 -0.67
N ASP A 233 -9.68 -9.25 -1.69
CA ASP A 233 -10.68 -9.54 -2.73
C ASP A 233 -10.06 -10.37 -3.85
N ARG A 234 -8.77 -10.18 -4.07
CA ARG A 234 -7.96 -10.90 -5.05
C ARG A 234 -6.57 -11.16 -4.50
N ILE A 235 -5.98 -12.29 -4.89
CA ILE A 235 -4.63 -12.69 -4.49
C ILE A 235 -3.84 -13.06 -5.73
N THR A 236 -2.58 -12.63 -5.78
CA THR A 236 -1.57 -13.08 -6.75
C THR A 236 -0.49 -13.83 -6.01
N VAL A 237 -0.18 -15.04 -6.45
CA VAL A 237 0.85 -15.89 -5.87
C VAL A 237 2.11 -15.82 -6.73
N LEU A 238 3.22 -15.43 -6.10
CA LEU A 238 4.54 -15.44 -6.71
C LEU A 238 5.34 -16.66 -6.27
N ASP A 239 6.05 -17.26 -7.20
CA ASP A 239 7.07 -18.25 -6.93
C ASP A 239 8.25 -18.07 -7.89
N PHE A 240 9.49 -18.09 -7.38
CA PHE A 240 10.72 -17.82 -8.14
C PHE A 240 10.60 -16.66 -9.15
N GLY A 241 9.98 -15.56 -8.73
CA GLY A 241 9.83 -14.35 -9.54
C GLY A 241 8.77 -14.44 -10.62
N ARG A 242 7.89 -15.44 -10.61
CA ARG A 242 6.79 -15.61 -11.58
C ARG A 242 5.44 -15.67 -10.88
N VAL A 243 4.40 -15.23 -11.55
CA VAL A 243 3.02 -15.47 -11.11
C VAL A 243 2.68 -16.92 -11.42
N ILE A 244 2.34 -17.70 -10.39
CA ILE A 244 1.89 -19.10 -10.54
C ILE A 244 0.37 -19.23 -10.43
N ALA A 245 -0.30 -18.32 -9.72
CA ALA A 245 -1.74 -18.28 -9.61
C ALA A 245 -2.23 -16.84 -9.36
N SER A 246 -3.45 -16.52 -9.78
CA SER A 246 -4.13 -15.28 -9.43
C SER A 246 -5.64 -15.48 -9.46
N GLY A 247 -6.33 -15.20 -8.35
CA GLY A 247 -7.77 -15.44 -8.19
C GLY A 247 -8.32 -14.84 -6.91
N THR A 248 -9.54 -15.22 -6.57
CA THR A 248 -10.15 -14.96 -5.26
C THR A 248 -9.45 -15.80 -4.18
N PRO A 249 -9.61 -15.46 -2.89
CA PRO A 249 -9.08 -16.30 -1.80
C PRO A 249 -9.45 -17.78 -1.94
N ASP A 250 -10.71 -18.09 -2.24
CA ASP A 250 -11.19 -19.47 -2.38
C ASP A 250 -10.51 -20.20 -3.54
N GLU A 251 -10.37 -19.54 -4.71
CA GLU A 251 -9.66 -20.10 -5.88
C GLU A 251 -8.18 -20.38 -5.56
N ILE A 252 -7.53 -19.50 -4.80
CA ILE A 252 -6.12 -19.65 -4.39
C ILE A 252 -5.94 -20.77 -3.37
N ALA A 253 -6.89 -20.94 -2.43
CA ALA A 253 -6.82 -22.01 -1.44
C ALA A 253 -6.90 -23.41 -2.05
N GLU A 254 -7.60 -23.56 -3.17
CA GLU A 254 -7.81 -24.84 -3.87
C GLU A 254 -6.78 -25.08 -5.00
N ASP A 255 -5.94 -24.09 -5.32
CA ASP A 255 -5.00 -24.21 -6.46
C ASP A 255 -3.83 -25.17 -6.15
N PRO A 256 -3.67 -26.28 -6.90
CA PRO A 256 -2.60 -27.26 -6.66
C PRO A 256 -1.19 -26.71 -6.81
N ALA A 257 -0.98 -25.69 -7.67
CA ALA A 257 0.33 -25.05 -7.86
C ALA A 257 0.70 -24.25 -6.61
N VAL A 258 -0.27 -23.60 -5.98
CA VAL A 258 -0.08 -22.86 -4.72
C VAL A 258 0.28 -23.83 -3.58
N VAL A 259 -0.50 -24.90 -3.42
CA VAL A 259 -0.24 -25.94 -2.40
C VAL A 259 1.19 -26.51 -2.57
N THR A 260 1.57 -26.83 -3.81
CA THR A 260 2.91 -27.36 -4.09
C THR A 260 4.03 -26.39 -3.75
N ALA A 261 3.86 -25.10 -4.07
CA ALA A 261 4.86 -24.06 -3.80
C ALA A 261 5.12 -23.88 -2.30
N TYR A 262 4.09 -23.98 -1.46
CA TYR A 262 4.21 -23.85 0.00
C TYR A 262 4.70 -25.13 0.68
N LEU A 263 4.27 -26.32 0.21
CA LEU A 263 4.77 -27.61 0.75
C LEU A 263 6.24 -27.83 0.43
N GLY A 264 6.75 -27.30 -0.69
CA GLY A 264 8.16 -27.37 -1.06
C GLY A 264 9.08 -26.60 -0.10
N GLU A 265 8.58 -25.56 0.58
CA GLU A 265 9.35 -24.79 1.56
C GLU A 265 9.53 -25.56 2.88
N GLU A 266 8.54 -26.32 3.33
CA GLU A 266 8.65 -27.15 4.55
C GLU A 266 9.65 -28.33 4.41
N ALA A 267 9.95 -28.74 3.18
CA ALA A 267 10.89 -29.84 2.92
C ALA A 267 12.36 -29.43 2.93
N HIS A 268 12.67 -28.13 3.05
CA HIS A 268 14.03 -27.57 3.00
C HIS A 268 14.49 -26.88 4.31
N VAL A 269 13.76 -27.08 5.41
CA VAL A 269 14.15 -26.58 6.75
C VAL A 269 14.83 -27.67 7.58
#